data_82dcd414604bd6a79778363c5ce12ac5
#
_entry.id   82dcd414604bd6a79778363c5ce12ac5
#
_cell.length_a   1.000
_cell.length_b   1.000
_cell.length_c   1.000
_cell.angle_alpha   90.00
_cell.angle_beta   90.00
_cell.angle_gamma   90.00
#
_symmetry.space_group_name_H-M   'P 1'
#
loop_
_entity.id
_entity.type
_entity.pdbx_description
1 polymer ?
#
loop_
_entity_poly.entity_id
_entity_poly.type
_entity_poly.pdbx_seq_one_letter_code
_entity_poly.pdbx_strand_id
1 'polypeptide(L)'
;MGKIPNVTNDEFEEILKSETKPIIVDTWAPWCGPCRSIEPFFEQLFEKYANSVRFLRMNMDQESIFAQKYMVSSLPTFVVFKDGKPFNSLIGAKRDKLKDLVEKTAKGK
;
A
#
# COMPACT_ATOMS: atom_id res chain seq x y z
N MET A 1 8.29 11.57 9.84
CA MET A 1 8.94 10.40 9.22
C MET A 1 8.17 9.15 9.54
N GLY A 2 7.90 8.39 8.55
CA GLY A 2 7.10 7.20 8.72
C GLY A 2 7.91 5.98 9.12
N LYS A 3 7.22 5.02 9.72
CA LYS A 3 7.79 3.71 10.07
C LYS A 3 7.52 2.66 9.00
N ILE A 4 6.62 2.97 8.06
CA ILE A 4 6.28 2.04 6.99
C ILE A 4 7.44 2.02 5.98
N PRO A 5 8.01 0.85 5.67
CA PRO A 5 9.17 0.81 4.79
C PRO A 5 8.80 1.11 3.33
N ASN A 6 9.68 1.84 2.64
CA ASN A 6 9.67 1.95 1.20
C ASN A 6 10.42 0.75 0.64
N VAL A 7 9.83 0.06 -0.31
CA VAL A 7 10.44 -1.13 -0.89
C VAL A 7 10.56 -1.00 -2.39
N THR A 8 11.52 -1.72 -2.96
CA THR A 8 11.65 -1.86 -4.41
C THR A 8 10.70 -2.95 -4.89
N ASN A 9 10.50 -3.01 -6.21
CA ASN A 9 9.70 -4.08 -6.79
C ASN A 9 10.28 -5.46 -6.42
N ASP A 10 11.59 -5.62 -6.47
CA ASP A 10 12.23 -6.90 -6.14
C ASP A 10 12.01 -7.28 -4.68
N GLU A 11 12.17 -6.32 -3.77
CA GLU A 11 11.90 -6.55 -2.36
C GLU A 11 10.44 -6.93 -2.13
N PHE A 12 9.53 -6.24 -2.81
CA PHE A 12 8.10 -6.54 -2.71
C PHE A 12 7.81 -7.97 -3.15
N GLU A 13 8.38 -8.39 -4.28
CA GLU A 13 8.12 -9.75 -4.79
C GLU A 13 8.61 -10.82 -3.80
N GLU A 14 9.72 -10.56 -3.11
CA GLU A 14 10.19 -11.48 -2.07
C GLU A 14 9.26 -11.51 -0.87
N ILE A 15 8.78 -10.34 -0.44
CA ILE A 15 7.81 -10.26 0.65
C ILE A 15 6.52 -10.99 0.27
N LEU A 16 6.07 -10.80 -0.97
CA LEU A 16 4.84 -11.42 -1.45
C LEU A 16 4.89 -12.95 -1.37
N LYS A 17 6.07 -13.54 -1.59
CA LYS A 17 6.22 -14.99 -1.55
C LYS A 17 6.11 -15.56 -0.15
N SER A 18 6.54 -14.83 0.87
CA SER A 18 6.68 -15.36 2.22
C SER A 18 5.70 -14.79 3.24
N GLU A 19 5.08 -13.65 2.94
CA GLU A 19 4.19 -13.02 3.91
C GLU A 19 2.86 -13.74 3.97
N THR A 20 2.44 -14.09 5.19
CA THR A 20 1.15 -14.78 5.41
C THR A 20 0.01 -13.80 5.65
N LYS A 21 0.32 -12.58 6.11
CA LYS A 21 -0.68 -11.54 6.30
C LYS A 21 -1.00 -10.90 4.96
N PRO A 22 -2.21 -10.33 4.79
CA PRO A 22 -2.45 -9.50 3.63
C PRO A 22 -1.51 -8.30 3.63
N ILE A 23 -1.20 -7.80 2.43
CA ILE A 23 -0.26 -6.70 2.24
C ILE A 23 -1.00 -5.52 1.63
N ILE A 24 -0.76 -4.32 2.13
CA ILE A 24 -1.24 -3.10 1.48
C ILE A 24 -0.03 -2.28 1.06
N VAL A 25 0.00 -1.87 -0.21
CA VAL A 25 1.07 -1.08 -0.78
C VAL A 25 0.54 0.30 -1.13
N ASP A 26 1.13 1.33 -0.53
CA ASP A 26 0.89 2.73 -0.87
C ASP A 26 1.82 3.11 -2.01
N THR A 27 1.27 3.31 -3.20
CA THR A 27 2.05 3.77 -4.34
C THR A 27 2.04 5.29 -4.33
N TRP A 28 3.22 5.90 -4.39
CA TRP A 28 3.39 7.34 -4.22
C TRP A 28 4.51 7.86 -5.10
N ALA A 29 4.67 9.18 -5.13
CA ALA A 29 5.81 9.84 -5.75
C ALA A 29 6.11 11.13 -4.99
N PRO A 30 7.37 11.60 -5.00
CA PRO A 30 7.73 12.82 -4.26
C PRO A 30 6.97 14.07 -4.68
N TRP A 31 6.59 14.15 -5.96
CA TRP A 31 5.87 15.30 -6.50
C TRP A 31 4.36 15.25 -6.25
N CYS A 32 3.86 14.17 -5.68
CA CYS A 32 2.42 13.95 -5.53
C CYS A 32 1.92 14.57 -4.22
N GLY A 33 1.26 15.72 -4.31
CA GLY A 33 0.69 16.40 -3.15
C GLY A 33 -0.29 15.54 -2.36
N PRO A 34 -1.32 14.94 -3.02
CA PRO A 34 -2.27 14.08 -2.32
C PRO A 34 -1.62 12.89 -1.61
N CYS A 35 -0.55 12.33 -2.18
CA CYS A 35 0.19 11.23 -1.55
C CYS A 35 0.77 11.68 -0.22
N ARG A 36 1.38 12.87 -0.21
CA ARG A 36 1.98 13.41 1.01
C ARG A 36 0.93 13.79 2.04
N SER A 37 -0.21 14.30 1.59
CA SER A 37 -1.31 14.68 2.49
C SER A 37 -1.88 13.50 3.25
N ILE A 38 -2.00 12.33 2.62
CA ILE A 38 -2.61 11.17 3.26
C ILE A 38 -1.60 10.32 4.02
N GLU A 39 -0.32 10.56 3.84
CA GLU A 39 0.73 9.75 4.47
C GLU A 39 0.59 9.68 6.01
N PRO A 40 0.39 10.79 6.73
CA PRO A 40 0.24 10.70 8.19
C PRO A 40 -0.93 9.83 8.61
N PHE A 41 -2.02 9.85 7.86
CA PHE A 41 -3.17 9.01 8.15
C PHE A 41 -2.86 7.54 7.90
N PHE A 42 -2.15 7.24 6.82
CA PHE A 42 -1.72 5.87 6.53
C PHE A 42 -0.82 5.33 7.65
N GLU A 43 0.08 6.17 8.17
CA GLU A 43 0.91 5.81 9.33
C GLU A 43 0.08 5.54 10.57
N GLN A 44 -0.99 6.30 10.80
CA GLN A 44 -1.89 6.04 11.92
C GLN A 44 -2.57 4.68 11.79
N LEU A 45 -2.98 4.33 10.59
CA LEU A 45 -3.59 3.01 10.34
C LEU A 45 -2.57 1.90 10.56
N PHE A 46 -1.33 2.13 10.18
CA PHE A 46 -0.25 1.19 10.44
C PHE A 46 -0.08 0.94 11.94
N GLU A 47 -0.06 2.00 12.75
CA GLU A 47 0.09 1.85 14.20
C GLU A 47 -1.02 0.97 14.78
N LYS A 48 -2.20 1.04 14.20
CA LYS A 48 -3.36 0.29 14.71
C LYS A 48 -3.44 -1.14 14.17
N TYR A 49 -3.05 -1.36 12.93
CA TYR A 49 -3.32 -2.62 12.24
C TYR A 49 -2.09 -3.41 11.80
N ALA A 50 -0.89 -3.01 12.23
CA ALA A 50 0.35 -3.65 11.79
C ALA A 50 0.42 -5.15 12.14
N ASN A 51 -0.30 -5.58 13.18
CA ASN A 51 -0.31 -6.99 13.56
C ASN A 51 -1.13 -7.85 12.60
N SER A 52 -2.05 -7.23 11.87
CA SER A 52 -2.98 -7.96 10.99
C SER A 52 -2.70 -7.74 9.50
N VAL A 53 -2.02 -6.67 9.14
CA VAL A 53 -1.76 -6.28 7.76
C VAL A 53 -0.30 -5.84 7.64
N ARG A 54 0.37 -6.28 6.58
CA ARG A 54 1.72 -5.79 6.25
C ARG A 54 1.58 -4.52 5.42
N PHE A 55 2.13 -3.40 5.94
CA PHE A 55 2.08 -2.10 5.27
C PHE A 55 3.40 -1.84 4.56
N LEU A 56 3.33 -1.44 3.30
CA LEU A 56 4.49 -1.10 2.48
C LEU A 56 4.21 0.17 1.69
N ARG A 57 5.29 0.85 1.31
CA ARG A 57 5.22 2.01 0.41
C ARG A 57 6.16 1.76 -0.77
N MET A 58 5.80 2.31 -1.92
CA MET A 58 6.62 2.12 -3.12
C MET A 58 6.60 3.40 -3.97
N ASN A 59 7.77 3.92 -4.26
CA ASN A 59 7.95 5.14 -5.06
C ASN A 59 7.81 4.80 -6.55
N MET A 60 6.74 5.27 -7.18
CA MET A 60 6.45 4.93 -8.57
C MET A 60 7.39 5.62 -9.58
N ASP A 61 8.11 6.65 -9.17
CA ASP A 61 9.16 7.22 -10.03
C ASP A 61 10.31 6.23 -10.26
N GLN A 62 10.50 5.31 -9.32
CA GLN A 62 11.61 4.36 -9.36
C GLN A 62 11.16 2.94 -9.72
N GLU A 63 9.89 2.62 -9.52
CA GLU A 63 9.41 1.24 -9.64
C GLU A 63 8.32 1.10 -10.71
N SER A 64 8.67 1.45 -11.95
CA SER A 64 7.73 1.40 -13.07
C SER A 64 7.25 -0.03 -13.38
N ILE A 65 8.06 -1.04 -13.07
CA ILE A 65 7.68 -2.44 -13.29
C ILE A 65 6.43 -2.78 -12.46
N PHE A 66 6.41 -2.37 -11.20
CA PHE A 66 5.25 -2.58 -10.35
C PHE A 66 4.01 -1.88 -10.91
N ALA A 67 4.19 -0.62 -11.34
CA ALA A 67 3.09 0.17 -11.88
C ALA A 67 2.47 -0.52 -13.11
N GLN A 68 3.30 -1.04 -14.01
CA GLN A 68 2.83 -1.73 -15.20
C GLN A 68 2.15 -3.05 -14.85
N LYS A 69 2.76 -3.82 -13.97
CA LYS A 69 2.27 -5.15 -13.63
C LYS A 69 0.92 -5.09 -12.92
N TYR A 70 0.73 -4.11 -12.05
CA TYR A 70 -0.47 -4.02 -11.24
C TYR A 70 -1.36 -2.85 -11.63
N MET A 71 -1.12 -2.28 -12.81
CA MET A 71 -2.00 -1.30 -13.46
C MET A 71 -2.21 -0.03 -12.63
N VAL A 72 -1.14 0.46 -12.04
CA VAL A 72 -1.17 1.73 -11.29
C VAL A 72 -0.99 2.88 -12.27
N SER A 73 -2.02 3.70 -12.46
CA SER A 73 -2.00 4.83 -13.38
C SER A 73 -2.22 6.18 -12.72
N SER A 74 -2.69 6.19 -11.48
CA SER A 74 -2.94 7.42 -10.72
C SER A 74 -2.34 7.28 -9.33
N LEU A 75 -1.97 8.40 -8.70
CA LEU A 75 -1.37 8.38 -7.38
C LEU A 75 -2.15 9.25 -6.40
N PRO A 76 -2.28 8.84 -5.15
CA PRO A 76 -1.87 7.53 -4.66
C PRO A 76 -2.85 6.45 -5.11
N THR A 77 -2.34 5.22 -5.26
CA THR A 77 -3.17 4.03 -5.37
C THR A 77 -2.72 3.08 -4.27
N PHE A 78 -3.66 2.57 -3.51
CA PHE A 78 -3.38 1.59 -2.46
C PHE A 78 -3.81 0.22 -2.98
N VAL A 79 -2.86 -0.70 -3.11
CA VAL A 79 -3.15 -2.03 -3.65
C VAL A 79 -3.05 -3.04 -2.52
N VAL A 80 -4.08 -3.85 -2.35
CA VAL A 80 -4.11 -4.92 -1.35
C VAL A 80 -3.82 -6.24 -2.04
N PHE A 81 -2.91 -7.01 -1.45
CA PHE A 81 -2.56 -8.35 -1.90
C PHE A 81 -2.95 -9.36 -0.84
N LYS A 82 -3.48 -10.48 -1.28
CA LYS A 82 -3.88 -11.56 -0.40
C LYS A 82 -3.54 -12.88 -1.08
N ASP A 83 -2.89 -13.77 -0.33
CA ASP A 83 -2.47 -15.08 -0.85
C ASP A 83 -1.64 -14.96 -2.13
N GLY A 84 -0.74 -13.97 -2.17
CA GLY A 84 0.17 -13.77 -3.29
C GLY A 84 -0.43 -13.10 -4.51
N LYS A 85 -1.64 -12.58 -4.42
CA LYS A 85 -2.35 -12.00 -5.59
C LYS A 85 -2.98 -10.65 -5.25
N PRO A 86 -3.13 -9.75 -6.24
CA PRO A 86 -3.93 -8.55 -6.05
C PRO A 86 -5.35 -8.93 -5.65
N PHE A 87 -5.87 -8.28 -4.63
CA PHE A 87 -7.18 -8.60 -4.08
C PHE A 87 -8.14 -7.41 -4.12
N ASN A 88 -7.63 -6.20 -3.86
CA ASN A 88 -8.46 -5.01 -3.82
C ASN A 88 -7.58 -3.79 -4.03
N SER A 89 -8.18 -2.64 -4.36
CA SER A 89 -7.42 -1.41 -4.52
C SER A 89 -8.30 -0.20 -4.23
N LEU A 90 -7.63 0.92 -3.97
CA LEU A 90 -8.28 2.21 -3.81
C LEU A 90 -7.45 3.25 -4.54
N ILE A 91 -8.07 4.00 -5.43
CA ILE A 91 -7.43 5.10 -6.14
C ILE A 91 -7.80 6.41 -5.45
N GLY A 92 -6.80 7.20 -5.12
CA GLY A 92 -6.98 8.52 -4.56
C GLY A 92 -6.77 8.60 -3.06
N ALA A 93 -6.59 9.84 -2.58
CA ALA A 93 -6.29 10.13 -1.17
C ALA A 93 -7.61 10.38 -0.43
N LYS A 94 -8.37 9.33 -0.20
CA LYS A 94 -9.69 9.39 0.43
C LYS A 94 -9.62 8.72 1.80
N ARG A 95 -9.57 9.52 2.86
CA ARG A 95 -9.34 9.02 4.23
C ARG A 95 -10.37 7.98 4.66
N ASP A 96 -11.65 8.27 4.48
CA ASP A 96 -12.71 7.34 4.91
C ASP A 96 -12.64 6.02 4.18
N LYS A 97 -12.36 6.08 2.88
CA LYS A 97 -12.27 4.86 2.06
C LYS A 97 -11.01 4.07 2.38
N LEU A 98 -9.90 4.77 2.66
CA LEU A 98 -8.66 4.10 3.05
C LEU A 98 -8.82 3.40 4.39
N LYS A 99 -9.44 4.07 5.35
CA LYS A 99 -9.73 3.46 6.65
C LYS A 99 -10.57 2.20 6.48
N ASP A 100 -11.62 2.30 5.67
CA ASP A 100 -12.52 1.17 5.42
C ASP A 100 -11.77 0.00 4.76
N LEU A 101 -10.92 0.30 3.77
CA LEU A 101 -10.13 -0.72 3.09
C LEU A 101 -9.20 -1.45 4.06
N VAL A 102 -8.48 -0.69 4.91
CA VAL A 102 -7.55 -1.29 5.87
C VAL A 102 -8.31 -2.12 6.89
N GLU A 103 -9.44 -1.61 7.39
CA GLU A 103 -10.24 -2.35 8.37
C GLU A 103 -10.78 -3.66 7.82
N LYS A 104 -11.31 -3.63 6.61
CA LYS A 104 -11.80 -4.85 5.94
C LYS A 104 -10.67 -5.84 5.73
N THR A 105 -9.53 -5.35 5.28
CA THR A 105 -8.34 -6.19 5.05
C THR A 105 -7.89 -6.85 6.35
N ALA A 106 -7.83 -6.07 7.43
CA ALA A 106 -7.41 -6.58 8.75
C ALA A 106 -8.37 -7.65 9.28
N LYS A 107 -9.66 -7.53 8.95
CA LYS A 107 -10.68 -8.48 9.40
C LYS A 107 -10.86 -9.68 8.48
N GLY A 108 -10.09 -9.77 7.42
CA GLY A 108 -10.16 -10.86 6.46
C GLY A 108 -11.36 -10.80 5.52
N LYS A 109 -11.88 -9.61 5.29
CA LYS A 109 -13.08 -9.43 4.44
C LYS A 109 -12.77 -8.91 3.04
#